data_4abfdfb8080780428a4f5b0f33c19781
#
_entry.id   4abfdfb8080780428a4f5b0f33c19781
#
_cell.length_a   1.000
_cell.length_b   1.000
_cell.length_c   1.000
_cell.angle_alpha   90.00
_cell.angle_beta   90.00
_cell.angle_gamma   90.00
#
_symmetry.space_group_name_H-M   'P 1'
#
loop_
_entity.id
_entity.type
_entity.pdbx_description
1 polymer ?
#
loop_
_entity_poly.entity_id
_entity_poly.type
_entity_poly.pdbx_seq_one_letter_code
_entity_poly.pdbx_strand_id
1 'polypeptide(L)'
;VVDMIAEMDKKLGAQVDAILHHATFQKLESAWRGLKLAVERTNFRENIQFEILNVSKEELLTDFVEAPDVTKSSLYKHLYTAEFGTFGGNPIGAMIANYEFGPGPQDIKLLQHIASVATMAHAPFVAAAGPKFFGMESFLRLPNLRDLKTHFEGPQYIKWNSFRDSEDSRSVGLCLPRFLLRLPYSQETNPTKVFNYSESLSYGHESYLWGNTAFAFATRLTESFAKSRWYTNIIGPISGGTVENLPVHLFESMGGIETKIPTEILISGEREKELADAGFISLTMRICSVRETQNGSAIDSLLLLDSRTTNPFSGVYCLKISRRT
;
A
#
# COMPACT_ATOMS: atom_id res chain seq x y z
N VAL A 1 -10.41 -1.60 -46.49
CA VAL A 1 -10.71 -0.64 -45.41
C VAL A 1 -10.57 -1.31 -44.06
N VAL A 2 -11.19 -2.49 -43.82
CA VAL A 2 -11.13 -3.21 -42.56
C VAL A 2 -9.68 -3.55 -42.18
N ASP A 3 -8.89 -4.08 -43.14
CA ASP A 3 -7.48 -4.42 -42.89
C ASP A 3 -6.63 -3.19 -42.58
N MET A 4 -6.92 -2.04 -43.18
CA MET A 4 -6.24 -0.78 -42.88
C MET A 4 -6.56 -0.30 -41.48
N ILE A 5 -7.81 -0.44 -41.02
CA ILE A 5 -8.20 -0.10 -39.64
C ILE A 5 -7.48 -1.01 -38.64
N ALA A 6 -7.46 -2.32 -38.89
CA ALA A 6 -6.77 -3.28 -38.03
C ALA A 6 -5.25 -3.00 -37.93
N GLU A 7 -4.61 -2.58 -39.04
CA GLU A 7 -3.19 -2.20 -39.03
C GLU A 7 -2.97 -0.89 -38.24
N MET A 8 -3.87 0.07 -38.36
CA MET A 8 -3.82 1.31 -37.59
C MET A 8 -4.02 1.02 -36.09
N ASP A 9 -4.99 0.21 -35.74
CA ASP A 9 -5.25 -0.20 -34.33
C ASP A 9 -4.02 -0.90 -33.73
N LYS A 10 -3.36 -1.76 -34.50
CA LYS A 10 -2.12 -2.42 -34.07
C LYS A 10 -0.98 -1.44 -33.83
N LYS A 11 -0.79 -0.45 -34.72
CA LYS A 11 0.25 0.58 -34.56
C LYS A 11 -0.04 1.50 -33.37
N LEU A 12 -1.30 1.93 -33.21
CA LEU A 12 -1.75 2.71 -32.06
C LEU A 12 -1.61 1.91 -30.76
N GLY A 13 -2.01 0.64 -30.77
CA GLY A 13 -1.88 -0.26 -29.62
C GLY A 13 -0.42 -0.37 -29.14
N ALA A 14 0.52 -0.56 -30.07
CA ALA A 14 1.94 -0.63 -29.73
C ALA A 14 2.48 0.68 -29.13
N GLN A 15 2.00 1.83 -29.58
CA GLN A 15 2.37 3.13 -28.98
C GLN A 15 1.77 3.31 -27.60
N VAL A 16 0.51 2.93 -27.41
CA VAL A 16 -0.18 2.97 -26.12
C VAL A 16 0.51 2.03 -25.13
N ASP A 17 0.88 0.81 -25.54
CA ASP A 17 1.65 -0.13 -24.72
C ASP A 17 2.97 0.49 -24.24
N ALA A 18 3.71 1.12 -25.15
CA ALA A 18 4.98 1.77 -24.80
C ALA A 18 4.81 2.90 -23.77
N ILE A 19 3.68 3.60 -23.78
CA ILE A 19 3.36 4.64 -22.79
C ILE A 19 2.91 4.01 -21.49
N LEU A 20 1.98 3.05 -21.53
CA LEU A 20 1.40 2.42 -20.34
C LEU A 20 2.46 1.65 -19.52
N HIS A 21 3.41 1.01 -20.19
CA HIS A 21 4.49 0.27 -19.54
C HIS A 21 5.75 1.12 -19.25
N HIS A 22 5.71 2.42 -19.54
CA HIS A 22 6.80 3.30 -19.13
C HIS A 22 6.81 3.49 -17.61
N ALA A 23 7.95 3.25 -16.99
CA ALA A 23 8.05 3.21 -15.50
C ALA A 23 7.54 4.49 -14.81
N THR A 24 7.75 5.68 -15.39
CA THR A 24 7.25 6.94 -14.84
C THR A 24 5.73 7.02 -14.94
N PHE A 25 5.16 6.55 -16.05
CA PHE A 25 3.72 6.55 -16.25
C PHE A 25 3.02 5.54 -15.32
N GLN A 26 3.58 4.33 -15.19
CA GLN A 26 3.07 3.32 -14.26
C GLN A 26 3.07 3.83 -12.82
N LYS A 27 4.13 4.51 -12.37
CA LYS A 27 4.16 5.13 -11.03
C LYS A 27 3.08 6.18 -10.86
N LEU A 28 2.87 7.04 -11.86
CA LEU A 28 1.82 8.05 -11.83
C LEU A 28 0.42 7.42 -11.82
N GLU A 29 0.17 6.47 -12.71
CA GLU A 29 -1.12 5.75 -12.77
C GLU A 29 -1.40 5.00 -11.47
N SER A 30 -0.38 4.32 -10.91
CA SER A 30 -0.48 3.63 -9.63
C SER A 30 -0.85 4.57 -8.48
N ALA A 31 -0.21 5.73 -8.40
CA ALA A 31 -0.51 6.73 -7.37
C ALA A 31 -1.97 7.23 -7.45
N TRP A 32 -2.41 7.63 -8.65
CA TRP A 32 -3.77 8.14 -8.85
C TRP A 32 -4.85 7.07 -8.67
N ARG A 33 -4.61 5.84 -9.12
CA ARG A 33 -5.57 4.74 -8.93
C ARG A 33 -5.61 4.27 -7.48
N GLY A 34 -4.47 4.27 -6.78
CA GLY A 34 -4.42 4.01 -5.35
C GLY A 34 -5.22 5.04 -4.55
N LEU A 35 -5.02 6.32 -4.84
CA LEU A 35 -5.80 7.41 -4.25
C LEU A 35 -7.29 7.28 -4.58
N LYS A 36 -7.62 7.01 -5.85
CA LYS A 36 -9.00 6.78 -6.30
C LYS A 36 -9.65 5.66 -5.49
N LEU A 37 -8.98 4.53 -5.31
CA LEU A 37 -9.47 3.41 -4.50
C LEU A 37 -9.79 3.84 -3.07
N ALA A 38 -8.90 4.60 -2.44
CA ALA A 38 -9.11 5.10 -1.08
C ALA A 38 -10.32 6.06 -1.00
N VAL A 39 -10.43 6.97 -1.97
CA VAL A 39 -11.54 7.95 -2.03
C VAL A 39 -12.88 7.27 -2.31
N GLU A 40 -12.96 6.37 -3.29
CA GLU A 40 -14.21 5.69 -3.67
C GLU A 40 -14.77 4.80 -2.54
N ARG A 41 -13.88 4.27 -1.69
CA ARG A 41 -14.27 3.40 -0.57
C ARG A 41 -14.49 4.15 0.75
N THR A 42 -14.32 5.45 0.76
CA THR A 42 -14.49 6.27 1.96
C THR A 42 -15.85 6.94 2.00
N ASN A 43 -16.54 6.82 3.13
CA ASN A 43 -17.77 7.54 3.38
C ASN A 43 -17.46 8.95 3.94
N PHE A 44 -17.40 9.95 3.09
CA PHE A 44 -17.14 11.34 3.49
C PHE A 44 -18.23 11.99 4.34
N ARG A 45 -19.40 11.36 4.47
CA ARG A 45 -20.48 11.85 5.35
C ARG A 45 -20.16 11.64 6.83
N GLU A 46 -19.15 10.81 7.12
CA GLU A 46 -18.77 10.43 8.48
C GLU A 46 -17.60 11.25 9.04
N ASN A 47 -17.52 12.54 8.67
CA ASN A 47 -16.47 13.45 9.11
C ASN A 47 -15.05 12.99 8.77
N ILE A 48 -14.86 12.39 7.61
CA ILE A 48 -13.58 11.99 7.07
C ILE A 48 -13.21 12.98 5.97
N GLN A 49 -11.98 13.46 5.97
CA GLN A 49 -11.42 14.34 4.93
C GLN A 49 -10.06 13.81 4.51
N PHE A 50 -9.74 13.92 3.21
CA PHE A 50 -8.42 13.65 2.67
C PHE A 50 -7.73 14.96 2.34
N GLU A 51 -6.52 15.12 2.81
CA GLU A 51 -5.57 16.13 2.34
C GLU A 51 -4.43 15.45 1.60
N ILE A 52 -3.97 16.07 0.53
CA ILE A 52 -2.85 15.56 -0.28
C ILE A 52 -1.66 16.47 -0.07
N LEU A 53 -0.61 15.93 0.55
CA LEU A 53 0.69 16.57 0.64
C LEU A 53 1.58 16.03 -0.47
N ASN A 54 1.84 16.88 -1.49
CA ASN A 54 2.72 16.50 -2.59
C ASN A 54 4.19 16.79 -2.21
N VAL A 55 4.88 15.77 -1.75
CA VAL A 55 6.28 15.85 -1.31
C VAL A 55 6.99 14.53 -1.64
N SER A 56 8.24 14.59 -2.05
CA SER A 56 9.08 13.41 -2.28
C SER A 56 9.79 12.94 -1.00
N LYS A 57 10.31 11.72 -1.02
CA LYS A 57 11.13 11.19 0.10
C LYS A 57 12.37 12.03 0.33
N GLU A 58 13.00 12.47 -0.75
CA GLU A 58 14.21 13.28 -0.75
C GLU A 58 13.95 14.66 -0.12
N GLU A 59 12.86 15.30 -0.49
CA GLU A 59 12.44 16.58 0.08
C GLU A 59 12.15 16.47 1.57
N LEU A 60 11.43 15.41 2.00
CA LEU A 60 11.18 15.15 3.41
C LEU A 60 12.48 14.92 4.19
N LEU A 61 13.41 14.15 3.64
CA LEU A 61 14.72 13.92 4.28
C LEU A 61 15.51 15.22 4.40
N THR A 62 15.49 16.05 3.37
CA THR A 62 16.14 17.37 3.37
C THR A 62 15.53 18.29 4.42
N ASP A 63 14.19 18.37 4.50
CA ASP A 63 13.48 19.15 5.51
C ASP A 63 13.92 18.77 6.94
N PHE A 64 14.03 17.47 7.21
CA PHE A 64 14.49 17.01 8.53
C PHE A 64 15.99 17.22 8.79
N VAL A 65 16.81 17.22 7.76
CA VAL A 65 18.27 17.45 7.90
C VAL A 65 18.57 18.92 8.10
N GLU A 66 17.83 19.82 7.43
CA GLU A 66 18.00 21.27 7.53
C GLU A 66 17.35 21.83 8.80
N ALA A 67 16.34 21.16 9.34
CA ALA A 67 15.69 21.59 10.58
C ALA A 67 16.64 21.38 11.79
N PRO A 68 16.82 22.37 12.64
CA PRO A 68 17.65 22.25 13.84
C PRO A 68 17.08 21.26 14.87
N ASP A 69 15.79 21.00 14.82
CA ASP A 69 15.08 20.02 15.64
C ASP A 69 13.86 19.52 14.86
N VAL A 70 13.42 18.29 15.13
CA VAL A 70 12.24 17.65 14.51
C VAL A 70 10.99 18.55 14.64
N THR A 71 10.83 19.23 15.76
CA THR A 71 9.72 20.18 15.99
C THR A 71 9.76 21.43 15.11
N LYS A 72 10.86 21.69 14.43
CA LYS A 72 11.02 22.82 13.50
C LYS A 72 10.87 22.42 12.04
N SER A 73 10.75 21.12 11.74
CA SER A 73 10.51 20.62 10.39
C SER A 73 9.19 21.14 9.83
N SER A 74 9.12 21.27 8.51
CA SER A 74 7.89 21.68 7.82
C SER A 74 6.78 20.67 8.01
N LEU A 75 7.13 19.38 8.00
CA LEU A 75 6.16 18.31 8.26
C LEU A 75 5.54 18.43 9.65
N TYR A 76 6.33 18.66 10.71
CA TYR A 76 5.80 18.85 12.07
C TYR A 76 4.91 20.08 12.17
N LYS A 77 5.31 21.19 11.55
CA LYS A 77 4.50 22.41 11.55
C LYS A 77 3.16 22.20 10.88
N HIS A 78 3.14 21.46 9.78
CA HIS A 78 1.91 21.16 9.05
C HIS A 78 0.98 20.23 9.82
N LEU A 79 1.52 19.15 10.40
CA LEU A 79 0.73 18.13 11.10
C LEU A 79 0.30 18.55 12.51
N TYR A 80 1.22 19.13 13.27
CA TYR A 80 0.98 19.41 14.67
C TYR A 80 0.63 20.89 14.91
N THR A 81 1.50 21.82 14.48
CA THR A 81 1.35 23.23 14.85
C THR A 81 0.11 23.86 14.19
N ALA A 82 -0.11 23.59 12.91
CA ALA A 82 -1.23 24.18 12.17
C ALA A 82 -2.58 23.62 12.58
N GLU A 83 -2.64 22.34 12.91
CA GLU A 83 -3.90 21.63 13.11
C GLU A 83 -4.14 21.23 14.56
N PHE A 84 -3.25 20.47 15.18
CA PHE A 84 -3.43 19.97 16.54
C PHE A 84 -3.19 21.07 17.60
N GLY A 85 -2.20 21.92 17.37
CA GLY A 85 -1.81 23.00 18.28
C GLY A 85 -2.63 24.30 18.12
N THR A 86 -3.55 24.38 17.18
CA THR A 86 -4.35 25.57 16.89
C THR A 86 -5.80 25.41 17.30
N PHE A 87 -6.35 26.41 17.99
CA PHE A 87 -7.76 26.39 18.39
C PHE A 87 -8.67 26.36 17.14
N GLY A 88 -9.56 25.37 17.08
CA GLY A 88 -10.44 25.16 15.92
C GLY A 88 -9.79 24.40 14.76
N GLY A 89 -8.54 23.96 14.88
CA GLY A 89 -7.91 23.09 13.91
C GLY A 89 -8.51 21.68 13.88
N ASN A 90 -8.30 20.99 12.79
CA ASN A 90 -8.77 19.61 12.57
C ASN A 90 -7.58 18.64 12.69
N PRO A 91 -7.37 17.96 13.81
CA PRO A 91 -6.25 17.05 13.98
C PRO A 91 -6.22 15.97 12.92
N ILE A 92 -5.01 15.69 12.43
CA ILE A 92 -4.79 14.62 11.45
C ILE A 92 -4.83 13.30 12.20
N GLY A 93 -5.67 12.38 11.75
CA GLY A 93 -5.88 11.09 12.40
C GLY A 93 -4.94 9.99 11.90
N ALA A 94 -4.49 10.05 10.66
CA ALA A 94 -3.53 9.12 10.08
C ALA A 94 -2.86 9.75 8.84
N MET A 95 -1.67 9.28 8.55
CA MET A 95 -0.89 9.71 7.39
C MET A 95 -0.62 8.52 6.46
N ILE A 96 -0.96 8.46 5.17
CA ILE A 96 -0.75 7.36 4.19
C ILE A 96 0.30 7.77 3.15
N ALA A 97 1.44 7.11 3.09
CA ALA A 97 2.50 7.45 2.16
C ALA A 97 2.56 6.52 0.94
N ASN A 98 2.61 7.10 -0.23
CA ASN A 98 2.85 6.36 -1.46
C ASN A 98 4.37 6.18 -1.69
N TYR A 99 5.09 5.78 -0.63
CA TYR A 99 6.51 5.50 -0.69
C TYR A 99 6.80 4.03 -0.48
N GLU A 100 7.86 3.55 -1.13
CA GLU A 100 8.48 2.27 -0.82
C GLU A 100 9.76 2.52 -0.04
N PHE A 101 9.89 1.89 1.12
CA PHE A 101 11.07 1.96 1.98
C PHE A 101 11.94 0.72 1.80
N GLY A 102 13.25 0.93 1.91
CA GLY A 102 14.28 -0.10 1.92
C GLY A 102 15.06 -0.13 3.23
N PRO A 103 16.04 -1.04 3.38
CA PRO A 103 16.87 -1.15 4.58
C PRO A 103 17.99 -0.09 4.61
N GLY A 104 18.03 0.78 3.61
CA GLY A 104 19.07 1.80 3.47
C GLY A 104 19.11 2.78 4.66
N PRO A 105 20.30 3.28 5.03
CA PRO A 105 20.44 4.15 6.19
C PRO A 105 19.66 5.46 6.07
N GLN A 106 19.47 5.97 4.86
CA GLN A 106 18.67 7.17 4.60
C GLN A 106 17.19 6.92 4.84
N ASP A 107 16.67 5.78 4.36
CA ASP A 107 15.29 5.38 4.55
C ASP A 107 14.97 5.16 6.04
N ILE A 108 15.86 4.46 6.75
CA ILE A 108 15.68 4.24 8.19
C ILE A 108 15.77 5.55 8.98
N LYS A 109 16.69 6.45 8.62
CA LYS A 109 16.76 7.77 9.25
C LYS A 109 15.48 8.58 9.02
N LEU A 110 14.95 8.55 7.81
CA LEU A 110 13.68 9.21 7.49
C LEU A 110 12.53 8.61 8.32
N LEU A 111 12.46 7.27 8.43
CA LEU A 111 11.46 6.60 9.25
C LEU A 111 11.56 7.00 10.73
N GLN A 112 12.76 7.15 11.27
CA GLN A 112 12.97 7.61 12.65
C GLN A 112 12.41 9.02 12.88
N HIS A 113 12.71 9.96 11.98
CA HIS A 113 12.18 11.31 12.08
C HIS A 113 10.66 11.36 11.94
N ILE A 114 10.12 10.64 10.95
CA ILE A 114 8.68 10.57 10.75
C ILE A 114 8.00 9.91 11.96
N ALA A 115 8.57 8.85 12.51
CA ALA A 115 8.04 8.17 13.69
C ALA A 115 7.91 9.12 14.88
N SER A 116 8.94 9.95 15.10
CA SER A 116 8.92 10.94 16.18
C SER A 116 7.81 11.98 15.97
N VAL A 117 7.64 12.50 14.74
CA VAL A 117 6.52 13.41 14.41
C VAL A 117 5.17 12.72 14.59
N ALA A 118 5.03 11.49 14.09
CA ALA A 118 3.81 10.71 14.17
C ALA A 118 3.38 10.43 15.61
N THR A 119 4.34 10.13 16.48
CA THR A 119 4.11 9.93 17.92
C THR A 119 3.64 11.21 18.59
N MET A 120 4.30 12.35 18.32
CA MET A 120 3.91 13.64 18.87
C MET A 120 2.54 14.11 18.38
N ALA A 121 2.22 13.88 17.10
CA ALA A 121 0.94 14.28 16.51
C ALA A 121 -0.18 13.25 16.79
N HIS A 122 0.11 12.12 17.41
CA HIS A 122 -0.81 11.00 17.55
C HIS A 122 -1.45 10.56 16.23
N ALA A 123 -0.70 10.73 15.14
CA ALA A 123 -1.12 10.46 13.78
C ALA A 123 -0.21 9.37 13.19
N PRO A 124 -0.68 8.15 13.26
CA PRO A 124 0.06 7.02 12.75
C PRO A 124 0.51 7.17 11.28
N PHE A 125 1.73 6.63 10.86
CA PHE A 125 2.35 6.66 9.51
C PHE A 125 2.36 5.29 8.81
N VAL A 126 1.62 4.98 7.65
CA VAL A 126 1.65 3.73 6.84
C VAL A 126 2.29 3.94 5.46
N ALA A 127 3.25 3.17 5.14
CA ALA A 127 3.92 3.17 3.85
C ALA A 127 4.09 1.71 3.34
N ALA A 128 4.73 1.52 2.20
CA ALA A 128 5.10 0.19 1.75
C ALA A 128 6.54 -0.15 2.09
N ALA A 129 6.79 -1.41 2.42
CA ALA A 129 8.12 -1.99 2.32
C ALA A 129 8.36 -2.38 0.86
N GLY A 130 9.47 -1.93 0.27
CA GLY A 130 9.87 -2.35 -1.05
C GLY A 130 10.57 -3.72 -1.04
N PRO A 131 10.66 -4.42 -2.21
CA PRO A 131 11.35 -5.71 -2.30
C PRO A 131 12.84 -5.61 -1.92
N LYS A 132 13.45 -4.45 -2.08
CA LYS A 132 14.82 -4.18 -1.65
C LYS A 132 15.03 -4.38 -0.14
N PHE A 133 13.95 -4.26 0.67
CA PHE A 133 14.00 -4.54 2.10
C PHE A 133 14.43 -5.99 2.40
N PHE A 134 14.10 -6.89 1.49
CA PHE A 134 14.45 -8.32 1.57
C PHE A 134 15.67 -8.68 0.71
N GLY A 135 16.43 -7.68 0.23
CA GLY A 135 17.57 -7.90 -0.64
C GLY A 135 17.21 -8.41 -2.04
N MET A 136 15.98 -8.14 -2.49
CA MET A 136 15.42 -8.61 -3.76
C MET A 136 15.04 -7.44 -4.67
N GLU A 137 14.99 -7.69 -5.96
CA GLU A 137 14.47 -6.73 -6.94
C GLU A 137 12.94 -6.80 -7.08
N SER A 138 12.35 -7.98 -6.86
CA SER A 138 10.92 -8.25 -6.94
C SER A 138 10.46 -9.17 -5.80
N PHE A 139 9.23 -9.00 -5.34
CA PHE A 139 8.62 -9.85 -4.33
C PHE A 139 8.39 -11.30 -4.77
N LEU A 140 8.45 -11.60 -6.07
CA LEU A 140 8.24 -12.96 -6.60
C LEU A 140 9.11 -14.03 -5.93
N ARG A 141 10.27 -13.65 -5.40
CA ARG A 141 11.18 -14.55 -4.69
C ARG A 141 10.95 -14.64 -3.17
N LEU A 142 10.08 -13.78 -2.61
CA LEU A 142 9.84 -13.74 -1.17
C LEU A 142 9.27 -15.04 -0.60
N PRO A 143 8.35 -15.77 -1.28
CA PRO A 143 7.89 -17.07 -0.79
C PRO A 143 9.00 -18.11 -0.64
N ASN A 144 10.11 -17.96 -1.38
CA ASN A 144 11.23 -18.90 -1.42
C ASN A 144 12.31 -18.58 -0.39
N LEU A 145 12.24 -17.41 0.26
CA LEU A 145 13.20 -17.02 1.27
C LEU A 145 13.03 -17.93 2.51
N ARG A 146 14.04 -18.69 2.82
CA ARG A 146 14.03 -19.53 4.03
C ARG A 146 14.39 -18.65 5.22
N ASP A 147 13.72 -18.81 6.34
CA ASP A 147 14.05 -18.19 7.63
C ASP A 147 14.26 -16.66 7.56
N LEU A 148 13.15 -15.92 7.59
CA LEU A 148 13.18 -14.46 7.64
C LEU A 148 13.87 -13.91 8.88
N LYS A 149 13.82 -14.63 10.01
CA LYS A 149 14.43 -14.19 11.26
C LYS A 149 15.94 -14.06 11.10
N THR A 150 16.58 -15.13 10.62
CA THR A 150 18.04 -15.12 10.35
C THR A 150 18.42 -14.08 9.29
N HIS A 151 17.54 -13.85 8.29
CA HIS A 151 17.77 -12.81 7.29
C HIS A 151 17.88 -11.41 7.92
N PHE A 152 17.00 -11.08 8.87
CA PHE A 152 17.00 -9.77 9.55
C PHE A 152 18.02 -9.64 10.67
N GLU A 153 18.74 -10.69 11.04
CA GLU A 153 19.90 -10.64 11.95
C GLU A 153 21.18 -10.14 11.25
N GLY A 154 21.15 -10.02 9.92
CA GLY A 154 22.29 -9.55 9.13
C GLY A 154 22.72 -8.11 9.46
N PRO A 155 24.04 -7.79 9.26
CA PRO A 155 24.59 -6.48 9.62
C PRO A 155 23.93 -5.30 8.91
N GLN A 156 23.34 -5.52 7.75
CA GLN A 156 22.61 -4.52 6.99
C GLN A 156 21.31 -4.06 7.68
N TYR A 157 20.78 -4.86 8.62
CA TYR A 157 19.53 -4.57 9.33
C TYR A 157 19.73 -4.05 10.76
N ILE A 158 20.96 -3.83 11.21
CA ILE A 158 21.23 -3.31 12.56
C ILE A 158 20.43 -2.01 12.83
N LYS A 159 20.42 -1.08 11.87
CA LYS A 159 19.67 0.17 12.01
C LYS A 159 18.16 -0.03 12.02
N TRP A 160 17.66 -0.98 11.22
CA TRP A 160 16.25 -1.37 11.22
C TRP A 160 15.84 -1.98 12.56
N ASN A 161 16.62 -2.93 13.07
CA ASN A 161 16.34 -3.56 14.36
C ASN A 161 16.39 -2.53 15.49
N SER A 162 17.40 -1.66 15.50
CA SER A 162 17.47 -0.54 16.47
C SER A 162 16.28 0.41 16.37
N PHE A 163 15.79 0.69 15.17
CA PHE A 163 14.57 1.49 14.98
C PHE A 163 13.34 0.77 15.54
N ARG A 164 13.20 -0.52 15.28
CA ARG A 164 12.07 -1.33 15.80
C ARG A 164 12.03 -1.37 17.33
N ASP A 165 13.18 -1.39 17.97
CA ASP A 165 13.29 -1.39 19.44
C ASP A 165 12.96 -0.01 20.06
N SER A 166 12.90 1.04 19.24
CA SER A 166 12.52 2.39 19.71
C SER A 166 11.03 2.49 20.00
N GLU A 167 10.65 3.31 20.98
CA GLU A 167 9.25 3.51 21.36
C GLU A 167 8.44 4.17 20.24
N ASP A 168 9.04 5.08 19.50
CA ASP A 168 8.40 5.81 18.39
C ASP A 168 8.04 4.90 17.21
N SER A 169 8.72 3.76 17.05
CA SER A 169 8.45 2.79 15.97
C SER A 169 7.00 2.29 15.96
N ARG A 170 6.33 2.38 17.12
CA ARG A 170 4.91 2.05 17.29
C ARG A 170 3.98 2.87 16.40
N SER A 171 4.42 4.05 16.00
CA SER A 171 3.66 4.94 15.13
C SER A 171 3.94 4.73 13.65
N VAL A 172 4.72 3.69 13.25
CA VAL A 172 5.10 3.41 11.85
C VAL A 172 4.69 2.01 11.42
N GLY A 173 3.94 1.84 10.31
CA GLY A 173 3.58 0.55 9.69
C GLY A 173 4.10 0.46 8.26
N LEU A 174 4.75 -0.63 7.91
CA LEU A 174 5.20 -0.94 6.56
C LEU A 174 4.40 -2.10 5.99
N CYS A 175 3.63 -1.82 4.93
CA CYS A 175 2.74 -2.77 4.29
C CYS A 175 3.42 -3.47 3.12
N LEU A 176 3.07 -4.72 2.88
CA LEU A 176 3.48 -5.54 1.72
C LEU A 176 2.49 -6.70 1.51
N PRO A 177 2.54 -7.41 0.37
CA PRO A 177 3.14 -7.05 -0.91
C PRO A 177 2.27 -6.02 -1.66
N ARG A 178 2.67 -5.65 -2.86
CA ARG A 178 1.84 -4.84 -3.75
C ARG A 178 0.58 -5.61 -4.18
N PHE A 179 -0.46 -4.90 -4.56
CA PHE A 179 -1.71 -5.48 -5.06
C PHE A 179 -2.10 -4.91 -6.42
N LEU A 180 -2.94 -5.61 -7.16
CA LEU A 180 -3.35 -5.22 -8.50
C LEU A 180 -4.38 -4.08 -8.43
N LEU A 181 -4.12 -2.98 -9.15
CA LEU A 181 -5.03 -1.82 -9.19
C LEU A 181 -6.04 -1.88 -10.33
N ARG A 182 -5.68 -2.48 -11.44
CA ARG A 182 -6.56 -2.71 -12.58
C ARG A 182 -6.19 -3.97 -13.34
N LEU A 183 -7.18 -4.55 -14.00
CA LEU A 183 -6.93 -5.56 -15.01
C LEU A 183 -6.33 -4.93 -16.26
N PRO A 184 -5.49 -5.67 -17.00
CA PRO A 184 -5.04 -5.25 -18.33
C PRO A 184 -6.23 -4.92 -19.23
N TYR A 185 -6.05 -3.95 -20.11
CA TYR A 185 -7.07 -3.62 -21.09
C TYR A 185 -7.24 -4.76 -22.09
N SER A 186 -8.46 -5.23 -22.25
CA SER A 186 -8.85 -6.22 -23.26
C SER A 186 -10.34 -6.09 -23.54
N GLN A 187 -10.77 -6.63 -24.68
CA GLN A 187 -12.19 -6.64 -25.06
C GLN A 187 -13.08 -7.36 -24.04
N GLU A 188 -12.54 -8.37 -23.35
CA GLU A 188 -13.32 -9.24 -22.45
C GLU A 188 -13.36 -8.69 -21.01
N THR A 189 -12.22 -8.17 -20.52
CA THR A 189 -12.06 -7.83 -19.09
C THR A 189 -12.15 -6.34 -18.81
N ASN A 190 -11.60 -5.50 -19.69
CA ASN A 190 -11.52 -4.05 -19.48
C ASN A 190 -11.54 -3.33 -20.85
N PRO A 191 -12.71 -3.29 -21.53
CA PRO A 191 -12.81 -2.77 -22.89
C PRO A 191 -12.59 -1.26 -22.96
N THR A 192 -11.81 -0.82 -23.95
CA THR A 192 -11.67 0.59 -24.29
C THR A 192 -12.80 1.01 -25.22
N LYS A 193 -13.26 2.27 -25.10
CA LYS A 193 -14.36 2.80 -25.91
C LYS A 193 -13.89 3.44 -27.22
N VAL A 194 -12.60 3.70 -27.39
CA VAL A 194 -12.07 4.55 -28.45
C VAL A 194 -11.67 3.72 -29.67
N PHE A 195 -10.96 2.61 -29.44
CA PHE A 195 -10.49 1.70 -30.50
C PHE A 195 -10.32 0.29 -29.93
N ASN A 196 -10.14 -0.69 -30.82
CA ASN A 196 -9.94 -2.07 -30.39
C ASN A 196 -8.52 -2.28 -29.87
N TYR A 197 -8.38 -2.20 -28.54
CA TYR A 197 -7.09 -2.29 -27.86
C TYR A 197 -7.05 -3.50 -26.93
N SER A 198 -5.94 -4.22 -27.00
CA SER A 198 -5.60 -5.29 -26.06
C SER A 198 -4.17 -5.04 -25.58
N GLU A 199 -4.02 -4.83 -24.28
CA GLU A 199 -2.75 -4.56 -23.61
C GLU A 199 -1.82 -5.76 -23.69
N SER A 200 -0.57 -5.54 -24.11
CA SER A 200 0.42 -6.62 -24.21
C SER A 200 0.99 -6.96 -22.85
N LEU A 201 0.92 -8.25 -22.49
CA LEU A 201 1.55 -8.80 -21.28
C LEU A 201 2.92 -9.42 -21.56
N SER A 202 3.63 -8.94 -22.59
CA SER A 202 4.92 -9.50 -23.03
C SER A 202 6.04 -9.41 -22.00
N TYR A 203 5.95 -8.44 -21.09
CA TYR A 203 6.88 -8.30 -19.95
C TYR A 203 6.46 -9.10 -18.72
N GLY A 204 5.44 -9.97 -18.83
CA GLY A 204 4.96 -10.81 -17.75
C GLY A 204 4.51 -10.00 -16.54
N HIS A 205 5.10 -10.27 -15.38
CA HIS A 205 4.73 -9.65 -14.11
C HIS A 205 4.83 -8.12 -14.09
N GLU A 206 5.80 -7.54 -14.80
CA GLU A 206 6.02 -6.07 -14.88
C GLU A 206 4.98 -5.37 -15.76
N SER A 207 4.19 -6.12 -16.56
CA SER A 207 3.10 -5.55 -17.36
C SER A 207 1.87 -5.19 -16.54
N TYR A 208 1.72 -5.75 -15.33
CA TYR A 208 0.61 -5.44 -14.45
C TYR A 208 0.81 -4.11 -13.72
N LEU A 209 -0.28 -3.43 -13.43
CA LEU A 209 -0.26 -2.19 -12.65
C LEU A 209 -0.38 -2.49 -11.16
N TRP A 210 0.75 -2.47 -10.48
CA TRP A 210 0.84 -2.72 -9.05
C TRP A 210 0.60 -1.47 -8.22
N GLY A 211 -0.14 -1.61 -7.14
CA GLY A 211 -0.46 -0.55 -6.18
C GLY A 211 0.22 -0.73 -4.83
N ASN A 212 0.43 0.38 -4.16
CA ASN A 212 0.95 0.41 -2.80
C ASN A 212 -0.14 -0.06 -1.82
N THR A 213 0.18 -1.06 -1.01
CA THR A 213 -0.74 -1.67 -0.03
C THR A 213 -1.20 -0.70 1.06
N ALA A 214 -0.46 0.38 1.29
CA ALA A 214 -0.90 1.44 2.20
C ALA A 214 -2.27 2.03 1.83
N PHE A 215 -2.61 2.09 0.52
CA PHE A 215 -3.95 2.53 0.09
C PHE A 215 -5.05 1.52 0.45
N ALA A 216 -4.77 0.23 0.34
CA ALA A 216 -5.70 -0.80 0.77
C ALA A 216 -5.94 -0.70 2.29
N PHE A 217 -4.88 -0.48 3.06
CA PHE A 217 -4.98 -0.27 4.51
C PHE A 217 -5.75 1.01 4.85
N ALA A 218 -5.55 2.11 4.12
CA ALA A 218 -6.31 3.35 4.29
C ALA A 218 -7.83 3.11 4.23
N THR A 219 -8.28 2.24 3.32
CA THR A 219 -9.71 1.90 3.22
C THR A 219 -10.25 1.23 4.50
N ARG A 220 -9.39 0.49 5.23
CA ARG A 220 -9.78 -0.15 6.49
C ARG A 220 -9.83 0.86 7.63
N LEU A 221 -8.88 1.80 7.65
CA LEU A 221 -8.91 2.90 8.63
C LEU A 221 -10.19 3.74 8.48
N THR A 222 -10.51 4.15 7.26
CA THR A 222 -11.69 4.98 6.99
C THR A 222 -12.99 4.23 7.30
N GLU A 223 -13.08 2.94 6.95
CA GLU A 223 -14.27 2.14 7.25
C GLU A 223 -14.44 1.89 8.76
N SER A 224 -13.37 1.58 9.47
CA SER A 224 -13.41 1.41 10.93
C SER A 224 -13.83 2.70 11.62
N PHE A 225 -13.27 3.84 11.18
CA PHE A 225 -13.64 5.13 11.72
C PHE A 225 -15.11 5.49 11.44
N ALA A 226 -15.59 5.23 10.22
CA ALA A 226 -16.98 5.47 9.86
C ALA A 226 -17.97 4.68 10.75
N LYS A 227 -17.61 3.44 11.10
CA LYS A 227 -18.44 2.55 11.93
C LYS A 227 -18.34 2.83 13.43
N SER A 228 -17.13 3.06 13.94
CA SER A 228 -16.83 3.05 15.37
C SER A 228 -16.31 4.38 15.92
N ARG A 229 -16.11 5.38 15.06
CA ARG A 229 -15.44 6.67 15.37
C ARG A 229 -14.01 6.50 15.92
N TRP A 230 -13.44 5.31 15.74
CA TRP A 230 -12.09 4.93 16.15
C TRP A 230 -11.52 3.84 15.25
N TYR A 231 -10.21 3.60 15.30
CA TYR A 231 -9.52 2.59 14.49
C TYR A 231 -9.47 1.23 15.21
N THR A 232 -10.59 0.70 15.65
CA THR A 232 -10.62 -0.54 16.44
C THR A 232 -10.61 -1.80 15.57
N ASN A 233 -11.31 -1.76 14.44
CA ASN A 233 -11.59 -2.93 13.62
C ASN A 233 -10.93 -2.79 12.24
N ILE A 234 -9.65 -3.11 12.17
CA ILE A 234 -8.82 -2.91 10.95
C ILE A 234 -8.01 -4.13 10.58
N ILE A 235 -8.07 -5.20 11.38
CA ILE A 235 -7.21 -6.38 11.28
C ILE A 235 -8.07 -7.63 11.30
N GLY A 236 -7.68 -8.64 10.53
CA GLY A 236 -8.29 -9.96 10.51
C GLY A 236 -9.67 -10.03 9.84
N PRO A 237 -10.15 -11.25 9.58
CA PRO A 237 -11.35 -11.48 8.77
C PRO A 237 -12.64 -11.05 9.47
N ILE A 238 -12.67 -11.16 10.78
CA ILE A 238 -13.88 -10.91 11.60
C ILE A 238 -13.92 -9.44 12.07
N SER A 239 -12.76 -8.81 12.15
CA SER A 239 -12.61 -7.45 12.72
C SER A 239 -12.38 -6.37 11.66
N GLY A 240 -12.96 -6.51 10.46
CA GLY A 240 -12.96 -5.44 9.45
C GLY A 240 -11.66 -5.26 8.65
N GLY A 241 -10.70 -6.17 8.78
CA GLY A 241 -9.45 -6.15 8.00
C GLY A 241 -9.60 -6.63 6.54
N THR A 242 -10.82 -6.99 6.10
CA THR A 242 -11.08 -7.52 4.77
C THR A 242 -11.18 -6.41 3.72
N VAL A 243 -10.42 -6.54 2.63
CA VAL A 243 -10.52 -5.68 1.44
C VAL A 243 -11.13 -6.49 0.30
N GLU A 244 -12.35 -6.15 -0.08
CA GLU A 244 -13.13 -6.88 -1.09
C GLU A 244 -13.01 -6.25 -2.48
N ASN A 245 -13.43 -6.98 -3.52
CA ASN A 245 -13.57 -6.46 -4.89
C ASN A 245 -12.28 -5.85 -5.45
N LEU A 246 -11.15 -6.52 -5.25
CA LEU A 246 -9.90 -6.18 -5.93
C LEU A 246 -9.77 -6.97 -7.25
N PRO A 247 -9.15 -6.39 -8.28
CA PRO A 247 -8.83 -7.12 -9.50
C PRO A 247 -7.91 -8.31 -9.20
N VAL A 248 -8.09 -9.43 -9.89
CA VAL A 248 -7.30 -10.64 -9.71
C VAL A 248 -6.55 -11.01 -10.98
N HIS A 249 -5.33 -11.50 -10.85
CA HIS A 249 -4.54 -12.04 -11.95
C HIS A 249 -4.22 -13.52 -11.72
N LEU A 250 -3.82 -14.21 -12.77
CA LEU A 250 -3.33 -15.58 -12.67
C LEU A 250 -1.90 -15.57 -12.13
N PHE A 251 -1.70 -16.27 -11.03
CA PHE A 251 -0.40 -16.51 -10.42
C PHE A 251 -0.09 -18.00 -10.47
N GLU A 252 1.04 -18.33 -11.08
CA GLU A 252 1.55 -19.70 -11.10
C GLU A 252 2.46 -19.90 -9.89
N SER A 253 2.05 -20.78 -8.98
CA SER A 253 2.87 -21.18 -7.85
C SER A 253 3.98 -22.14 -8.30
N MET A 254 5.05 -22.29 -7.48
CA MET A 254 6.16 -23.19 -7.77
C MET A 254 5.77 -24.65 -8.04
N GLY A 255 4.56 -25.07 -7.80
CA GLY A 255 4.03 -26.39 -8.11
C GLY A 255 3.27 -26.47 -9.45
N GLY A 256 3.30 -25.43 -10.27
CA GLY A 256 2.52 -25.35 -11.52
C GLY A 256 1.02 -25.20 -11.29
N ILE A 257 0.60 -24.82 -10.08
CA ILE A 257 -0.80 -24.58 -9.76
C ILE A 257 -1.10 -23.12 -10.05
N GLU A 258 -1.98 -22.89 -11.02
CA GLU A 258 -2.50 -21.56 -11.31
C GLU A 258 -3.56 -21.16 -10.27
N THR A 259 -3.36 -20.03 -9.64
CA THR A 259 -4.30 -19.47 -8.67
C THR A 259 -4.61 -18.02 -9.03
N LYS A 260 -5.86 -17.62 -8.91
CA LYS A 260 -6.25 -16.21 -9.10
C LYS A 260 -6.00 -15.45 -7.80
N ILE A 261 -5.09 -14.48 -7.84
CA ILE A 261 -4.76 -13.65 -6.69
C ILE A 261 -4.78 -12.15 -7.05
N PRO A 262 -5.17 -11.29 -6.12
CA PRO A 262 -5.12 -9.84 -6.30
C PRO A 262 -3.80 -9.23 -5.87
N THR A 263 -2.95 -9.98 -5.16
CA THR A 263 -1.62 -9.56 -4.69
C THR A 263 -0.53 -10.00 -5.64
N GLU A 264 0.62 -9.38 -5.57
CA GLU A 264 1.81 -9.70 -6.37
C GLU A 264 2.32 -11.12 -6.12
N ILE A 265 2.17 -11.59 -4.89
CA ILE A 265 2.56 -12.93 -4.45
C ILE A 265 1.53 -13.53 -3.50
N LEU A 266 1.52 -14.85 -3.39
CA LEU A 266 0.76 -15.56 -2.39
C LEU A 266 1.61 -15.73 -1.12
N ILE A 267 1.11 -15.23 0.02
CA ILE A 267 1.75 -15.37 1.33
C ILE A 267 1.02 -16.44 2.12
N SER A 268 1.76 -17.47 2.59
CA SER A 268 1.22 -18.50 3.48
C SER A 268 1.04 -17.95 4.91
N GLY A 269 0.18 -18.59 5.71
CA GLY A 269 -0.03 -18.17 7.10
C GLY A 269 1.20 -18.28 8.01
N GLU A 270 2.16 -19.16 7.70
CA GLU A 270 3.44 -19.23 8.40
C GLU A 270 4.32 -18.03 8.04
N ARG A 271 4.41 -17.74 6.75
CA ARG A 271 5.18 -16.60 6.24
C ARG A 271 4.61 -15.27 6.74
N GLU A 272 3.30 -15.18 6.85
CA GLU A 272 2.63 -14.04 7.44
C GLU A 272 3.06 -13.77 8.87
N LYS A 273 3.13 -14.82 9.71
CA LYS A 273 3.62 -14.69 11.10
C LYS A 273 5.06 -14.22 11.15
N GLU A 274 5.94 -14.81 10.33
CA GLU A 274 7.35 -14.39 10.25
C GLU A 274 7.48 -12.91 9.83
N LEU A 275 6.67 -12.45 8.88
CA LEU A 275 6.64 -11.05 8.45
C LEU A 275 6.12 -10.13 9.57
N ALA A 276 5.08 -10.55 10.28
CA ALA A 276 4.56 -9.81 11.42
C ALA A 276 5.58 -9.71 12.55
N ASP A 277 6.29 -10.80 12.87
CA ASP A 277 7.37 -10.82 13.84
C ASP A 277 8.55 -9.93 13.40
N ALA A 278 8.78 -9.80 12.09
CA ALA A 278 9.74 -8.87 11.52
C ALA A 278 9.25 -7.40 11.47
N GLY A 279 8.02 -7.11 11.87
CA GLY A 279 7.45 -5.75 11.97
C GLY A 279 6.76 -5.24 10.70
N PHE A 280 6.33 -6.13 9.81
CA PHE A 280 5.63 -5.79 8.59
C PHE A 280 4.14 -6.11 8.66
N ILE A 281 3.33 -5.32 7.96
CA ILE A 281 1.89 -5.55 7.80
C ILE A 281 1.70 -6.25 6.45
N SER A 282 1.33 -7.53 6.48
CA SER A 282 1.14 -8.31 5.27
C SER A 282 -0.32 -8.28 4.79
N LEU A 283 -0.48 -8.15 3.47
CA LEU A 283 -1.75 -8.32 2.78
C LEU A 283 -1.81 -9.75 2.26
N THR A 284 -2.66 -10.58 2.86
CA THR A 284 -2.77 -12.00 2.52
C THR A 284 -4.12 -12.32 1.90
N MET A 285 -4.12 -13.27 0.98
CA MET A 285 -5.35 -13.81 0.40
C MET A 285 -5.87 -14.95 1.28
N ARG A 286 -7.14 -14.92 1.68
CA ARG A 286 -7.85 -16.08 2.17
C ARG A 286 -8.87 -16.54 1.14
N ILE A 287 -8.72 -17.76 0.69
CA ILE A 287 -9.76 -18.46 -0.06
C ILE A 287 -10.78 -18.89 1.00
N CYS A 288 -11.88 -18.15 1.13
CA CYS A 288 -13.04 -18.67 1.83
C CYS A 288 -13.59 -19.79 0.96
N SER A 289 -13.57 -21.03 1.45
CA SER A 289 -14.33 -22.12 0.84
C SER A 289 -15.82 -21.79 1.00
N VAL A 290 -16.33 -21.03 0.06
CA VAL A 290 -17.77 -20.81 -0.06
C VAL A 290 -18.35 -22.14 -0.57
N ARG A 291 -19.25 -22.73 0.20
CA ARG A 291 -20.20 -23.71 -0.35
C ARG A 291 -20.80 -23.05 -1.58
N GLU A 292 -20.69 -23.73 -2.72
CA GLU A 292 -21.25 -23.32 -3.99
C GLU A 292 -22.71 -22.88 -3.82
N THR A 293 -22.93 -21.58 -3.75
CA THR A 293 -24.20 -21.04 -4.15
C THR A 293 -24.12 -20.83 -5.65
N GLN A 294 -25.06 -21.45 -6.37
CA GLN A 294 -25.15 -21.57 -7.82
C GLN A 294 -25.31 -20.23 -8.58
N ASN A 295 -24.50 -19.25 -8.33
CA ASN A 295 -24.36 -18.07 -9.17
C ASN A 295 -22.91 -17.58 -9.08
N GLY A 296 -22.18 -17.80 -10.16
CA GLY A 296 -20.74 -17.68 -10.32
C GLY A 296 -20.12 -16.29 -10.10
N SER A 297 -20.11 -15.83 -8.88
CA SER A 297 -19.24 -14.78 -8.43
C SER A 297 -18.49 -15.25 -7.17
N ALA A 298 -17.29 -15.79 -7.39
CA ALA A 298 -16.37 -16.00 -6.29
C ALA A 298 -16.03 -14.64 -5.67
N ILE A 299 -16.45 -14.41 -4.45
CA ILE A 299 -16.08 -13.22 -3.67
C ILE A 299 -14.72 -13.54 -3.05
N ASP A 300 -13.67 -13.13 -3.73
CA ASP A 300 -12.32 -13.17 -3.19
C ASP A 300 -12.19 -12.05 -2.15
N SER A 301 -12.27 -12.40 -0.88
CA SER A 301 -12.03 -11.46 0.22
C SER A 301 -10.56 -11.45 0.59
N LEU A 302 -9.95 -10.29 0.55
CA LEU A 302 -8.57 -10.07 0.92
C LEU A 302 -8.49 -9.64 2.39
N LEU A 303 -7.56 -10.22 3.14
CA LEU A 303 -7.39 -9.96 4.56
C LEU A 303 -6.10 -9.19 4.83
N LEU A 304 -6.23 -8.12 5.60
CA LEU A 304 -5.11 -7.51 6.31
C LEU A 304 -5.02 -8.19 7.67
N LEU A 305 -3.92 -8.86 7.94
CA LEU A 305 -3.76 -9.64 9.15
C LEU A 305 -2.75 -9.08 10.13
N ASP A 306 -3.01 -9.50 11.36
CA ASP A 306 -2.48 -9.11 12.64
C ASP A 306 -0.96 -9.22 12.76
N SER A 307 -0.32 -8.11 13.04
CA SER A 307 0.92 -8.15 13.79
C SER A 307 0.57 -8.29 15.27
N ARG A 308 0.60 -9.49 15.82
CA ARG A 308 0.43 -9.75 17.26
C ARG A 308 1.56 -9.18 18.12
N THR A 309 2.44 -8.42 17.54
CA THR A 309 3.36 -7.56 18.24
C THR A 309 2.74 -6.18 18.38
N THR A 310 2.12 -5.94 19.47
CA THR A 310 1.86 -4.69 20.24
C THR A 310 2.19 -3.34 19.58
N ASN A 311 1.98 -3.11 18.28
CA ASN A 311 2.16 -1.80 17.68
C ASN A 311 1.23 -1.53 16.51
N PRO A 312 0.19 -0.72 16.69
CA PRO A 312 -0.59 -0.22 15.57
C PRO A 312 -0.02 1.11 15.07
N PHE A 313 0.05 1.24 13.76
CA PHE A 313 -0.21 2.43 12.95
C PHE A 313 0.88 3.36 12.50
N SER A 314 0.65 3.68 11.22
CA SER A 314 1.23 4.85 10.58
C SER A 314 0.83 5.10 9.11
N GLY A 315 0.69 6.32 8.52
CA GLY A 315 0.60 6.62 7.21
C GLY A 315 0.47 7.90 6.40
N VAL A 316 1.04 8.52 5.33
CA VAL A 316 1.00 9.91 4.78
C VAL A 316 0.07 10.21 3.58
N TYR A 317 -1.19 9.98 3.57
CA TYR A 317 -2.23 10.90 3.14
C TYR A 317 -2.88 11.40 4.43
N CYS A 318 -2.93 12.70 4.62
CA CYS A 318 -3.45 13.25 5.86
C CYS A 318 -4.95 12.99 5.92
N LEU A 319 -5.35 12.01 6.70
CA LEU A 319 -6.73 11.72 7.01
C LEU A 319 -7.15 12.69 8.12
N LYS A 320 -7.69 13.86 7.72
CA LYS A 320 -8.28 14.78 8.67
C LYS A 320 -9.58 14.20 9.21
N ILE A 321 -9.63 14.06 10.50
CA ILE A 321 -10.83 13.69 11.22
C ILE A 321 -11.38 14.96 11.86
N SER A 322 -12.38 15.56 11.22
CA SER A 322 -13.06 16.71 11.81
C SER A 322 -13.94 16.25 12.97
N ARG A 323 -13.57 16.61 14.19
CA ARG A 323 -14.48 16.57 15.34
C ARG A 323 -15.42 17.78 15.23
N ARG A 324 -16.48 17.66 14.45
CA ARG A 324 -17.62 18.55 14.69
C ARG A 324 -18.38 17.99 15.90
N THR A 325 -18.30 18.71 17.00
CA THR A 325 -19.22 18.63 18.14
C THR A 325 -20.66 18.92 17.69
#